data_a81e9b8b715bad248e5790585cc4a280
#
_entry.id   a81e9b8b715bad248e5790585cc4a280
#
_cell.length_a   1.000
_cell.length_b   1.000
_cell.length_c   1.000
_cell.angle_alpha   90.00
_cell.angle_beta   90.00
_cell.angle_gamma   90.00
#
_symmetry.space_group_name_H-M   'P 1'
#
loop_
_entity.id
_entity.type
_entity.pdbx_description
1 polymer ?
#
loop_
_entity_poly.entity_id
_entity_poly.type
_entity_poly.pdbx_seq_one_letter_code
_entity_poly.pdbx_strand_id
1 'polypeptide(L)'
;MLISDETQEKLNLLIQRFFQHNRSWDNFLGYSNVEWAFNHFNEVFHHGLAHLYPLLADVVADIELRYNVVPKYYETKRDTRVYGSMLEFFNININEHTETYELIKSAIDTATVNGDLNVEADLKALLRRFNHFMEQAITLRDKAQIYGEDHKALFDGFADQFYVLQQEYDDLTDDDKEDNDD
;
A
#
# COMPACT_ATOMS: atom_id res chain seq x y z
N MET A 1 -11.44 27.17 0.45
CA MET A 1 -10.87 25.86 0.14
C MET A 1 -10.07 25.99 -1.15
N LEU A 2 -8.88 25.42 -1.24
CA LEU A 2 -8.03 25.53 -2.44
C LEU A 2 -8.21 24.37 -3.41
N ILE A 3 -9.00 23.37 -3.01
CA ILE A 3 -9.41 22.22 -3.84
C ILE A 3 -10.91 21.99 -3.74
N SER A 4 -11.49 21.29 -4.71
CA SER A 4 -12.93 20.98 -4.72
C SER A 4 -13.28 19.92 -3.67
N ASP A 5 -14.54 19.92 -3.20
CA ASP A 5 -15.05 18.92 -2.25
C ASP A 5 -14.97 17.50 -2.82
N GLU A 6 -15.20 17.34 -4.13
CA GLU A 6 -15.13 16.03 -4.81
C GLU A 6 -13.70 15.49 -4.87
N THR A 7 -12.73 16.37 -5.13
CA THR A 7 -11.31 16.00 -5.10
C THR A 7 -10.89 15.62 -3.68
N GLN A 8 -11.30 16.40 -2.67
CA GLN A 8 -11.04 16.06 -1.27
C GLN A 8 -11.61 14.69 -0.89
N GLU A 9 -12.84 14.39 -1.30
CA GLU A 9 -13.46 13.09 -1.00
C GLU A 9 -12.65 11.93 -1.59
N LYS A 10 -12.10 12.10 -2.81
CA LYS A 10 -11.22 11.09 -3.41
C LYS A 10 -9.92 10.88 -2.63
N LEU A 11 -9.32 11.96 -2.12
CA LEU A 11 -8.12 11.90 -1.28
C LEU A 11 -8.41 11.15 0.04
N ASN A 12 -9.51 11.47 0.72
CA ASN A 12 -9.93 10.78 1.94
C ASN A 12 -10.17 9.27 1.72
N LEU A 13 -10.75 8.88 0.58
CA LEU A 13 -10.93 7.48 0.22
C LEU A 13 -9.58 6.77 -0.04
N LEU A 14 -8.58 7.46 -0.59
CA LEU A 14 -7.24 6.92 -0.74
C LEU A 14 -6.55 6.70 0.60
N ILE A 15 -6.64 7.65 1.54
CA ILE A 15 -6.14 7.49 2.91
C ILE A 15 -6.75 6.24 3.55
N GLN A 16 -8.08 6.10 3.49
CA GLN A 16 -8.77 4.91 4.01
C GLN A 16 -8.27 3.62 3.35
N ARG A 17 -8.07 3.64 2.03
CA ARG A 17 -7.63 2.46 1.26
C ARG A 17 -6.22 2.03 1.64
N PHE A 18 -5.29 2.94 1.87
CA PHE A 18 -3.94 2.61 2.31
C PHE A 18 -3.93 2.00 3.72
N PHE A 19 -4.70 2.53 4.66
CA PHE A 19 -4.86 1.90 5.96
C PHE A 19 -5.54 0.51 5.87
N GLN A 20 -6.44 0.30 4.90
CA GLN A 20 -7.03 -1.03 4.67
C GLN A 20 -5.99 -2.02 4.14
N HIS A 21 -5.05 -1.60 3.26
CA HIS A 21 -3.92 -2.42 2.83
C HIS A 21 -3.02 -2.82 4.01
N ASN A 22 -2.68 -1.87 4.88
CA ASN A 22 -1.90 -2.20 6.09
C ASN A 22 -2.59 -3.29 6.92
N ARG A 23 -3.90 -3.17 7.19
CA ARG A 23 -4.65 -4.19 7.94
C ARG A 23 -4.68 -5.55 7.25
N SER A 24 -4.82 -5.57 5.93
CA SER A 24 -4.79 -6.80 5.12
C SER A 24 -3.44 -7.51 5.26
N TRP A 25 -2.36 -6.75 5.15
CA TRP A 25 -0.99 -7.28 5.29
C TRP A 25 -0.69 -7.71 6.72
N ASP A 26 -1.02 -6.94 7.74
CA ASP A 26 -0.81 -7.31 9.14
C ASP A 26 -1.55 -8.60 9.50
N ASN A 27 -2.80 -8.77 9.01
CA ASN A 27 -3.55 -10.00 9.19
C ASN A 27 -2.87 -11.19 8.51
N PHE A 28 -2.42 -11.01 7.26
CA PHE A 28 -1.72 -12.08 6.53
C PHE A 28 -0.38 -12.46 7.16
N LEU A 29 0.42 -11.48 7.55
CA LEU A 29 1.71 -11.71 8.20
C LEU A 29 1.53 -12.46 9.53
N GLY A 30 0.56 -12.04 10.35
CA GLY A 30 0.23 -12.76 11.57
C GLY A 30 -0.25 -14.19 11.32
N TYR A 31 -1.14 -14.38 10.34
CA TYR A 31 -1.63 -15.69 9.95
C TYR A 31 -0.51 -16.59 9.42
N SER A 32 0.27 -16.14 8.46
CA SER A 32 1.34 -16.93 7.84
C SER A 32 2.48 -17.27 8.82
N ASN A 33 2.77 -16.38 9.75
CA ASN A 33 3.74 -16.65 10.81
C ASN A 33 3.29 -17.81 11.70
N VAL A 34 2.04 -17.85 12.13
CA VAL A 34 1.49 -18.87 13.02
C VAL A 34 1.23 -20.18 12.28
N GLU A 35 0.55 -20.11 11.13
CA GLU A 35 0.06 -21.31 10.43
C GLU A 35 1.10 -21.95 9.50
N TRP A 36 2.04 -21.15 8.97
CA TRP A 36 3.02 -21.60 7.99
C TRP A 36 4.48 -21.45 8.44
N ALA A 37 4.71 -20.89 9.65
CA ALA A 37 6.03 -20.59 10.21
C ALA A 37 6.87 -19.64 9.32
N PHE A 38 6.23 -18.65 8.67
CA PHE A 38 6.89 -17.65 7.84
C PHE A 38 7.59 -16.58 8.69
N ASN A 39 8.79 -16.91 9.21
CA ASN A 39 9.54 -16.02 10.07
C ASN A 39 10.34 -14.99 9.26
N HIS A 40 11.08 -15.43 8.24
CA HIS A 40 11.91 -14.55 7.43
C HIS A 40 11.06 -13.65 6.54
N PHE A 41 9.99 -14.17 5.95
CA PHE A 41 9.02 -13.39 5.21
C PHE A 41 8.42 -12.26 6.07
N ASN A 42 8.09 -12.55 7.33
CA ASN A 42 7.61 -11.53 8.27
C ASN A 42 8.67 -10.45 8.55
N GLU A 43 9.93 -10.83 8.79
CA GLU A 43 11.02 -9.86 9.01
C GLU A 43 11.15 -8.88 7.83
N VAL A 44 11.09 -9.38 6.60
CA VAL A 44 11.24 -8.58 5.39
C VAL A 44 10.01 -7.70 5.13
N PHE A 45 8.80 -8.28 5.16
CA PHE A 45 7.60 -7.62 4.65
C PHE A 45 6.78 -6.86 5.70
N HIS A 46 7.01 -7.07 6.98
CA HIS A 46 6.32 -6.30 8.01
C HIS A 46 6.69 -4.81 7.94
N HIS A 47 7.97 -4.50 8.07
CA HIS A 47 8.42 -3.11 7.94
C HIS A 47 8.60 -2.68 6.47
N GLY A 48 9.08 -3.58 5.63
CA GLY A 48 9.38 -3.29 4.22
C GLY A 48 8.15 -3.13 3.32
N LEU A 49 6.96 -3.52 3.76
CA LEU A 49 5.74 -3.39 2.96
C LEU A 49 4.52 -2.99 3.79
N ALA A 50 4.15 -3.76 4.82
CA ALA A 50 2.91 -3.50 5.57
C ALA A 50 2.90 -2.08 6.16
N HIS A 51 4.02 -1.62 6.70
CA HIS A 51 4.17 -0.28 7.30
C HIS A 51 4.39 0.84 6.26
N LEU A 52 4.65 0.52 5.00
CA LEU A 52 4.73 1.55 3.95
C LEU A 52 3.35 2.09 3.54
N TYR A 53 2.27 1.31 3.72
CA TYR A 53 0.92 1.80 3.38
C TYR A 53 0.44 2.95 4.26
N PRO A 54 0.63 2.96 5.59
CA PRO A 54 0.40 4.16 6.40
C PRO A 54 1.18 5.38 5.91
N LEU A 55 2.45 5.24 5.53
CA LEU A 55 3.25 6.33 4.98
C LEU A 55 2.68 6.85 3.65
N LEU A 56 2.15 5.97 2.79
CA LEU A 56 1.40 6.42 1.60
C LEU A 56 0.12 7.17 1.97
N ALA A 57 -0.55 6.80 3.06
CA ALA A 57 -1.71 7.56 3.56
C ALA A 57 -1.29 8.96 4.03
N ASP A 58 -0.14 9.08 4.68
CA ASP A 58 0.41 10.37 5.12
C ASP A 58 0.80 11.24 3.93
N VAL A 59 1.43 10.68 2.89
CA VAL A 59 1.67 11.40 1.61
C VAL A 59 0.38 12.01 1.03
N VAL A 60 -0.74 11.29 1.10
CA VAL A 60 -2.04 11.80 0.62
C VAL A 60 -2.59 12.87 1.56
N ALA A 61 -2.47 12.68 2.88
CA ALA A 61 -2.89 13.67 3.87
C ALA A 61 -2.11 14.98 3.72
N ASP A 62 -0.82 14.92 3.43
CA ASP A 62 0.03 16.09 3.17
C ASP A 62 -0.39 16.87 1.92
N ILE A 63 -0.91 16.21 0.89
CA ILE A 63 -1.53 16.89 -0.25
C ILE A 63 -2.67 17.79 0.25
N GLU A 64 -3.59 17.27 1.07
CA GLU A 64 -4.71 18.06 1.61
C GLU A 64 -4.22 19.22 2.48
N LEU A 65 -3.26 18.98 3.36
CA LEU A 65 -2.70 20.01 4.25
C LEU A 65 -2.04 21.15 3.46
N ARG A 66 -1.29 20.86 2.40
CA ARG A 66 -0.70 21.89 1.52
C ARG A 66 -1.74 22.80 0.87
N TYR A 67 -2.96 22.32 0.67
CA TYR A 67 -4.07 23.10 0.12
C TYR A 67 -5.02 23.64 1.19
N ASN A 68 -4.58 23.67 2.47
CA ASN A 68 -5.34 24.18 3.62
C ASN A 68 -6.68 23.48 3.80
N VAL A 69 -6.66 22.15 3.64
CA VAL A 69 -7.81 21.26 3.83
C VAL A 69 -7.44 20.24 4.91
N VAL A 70 -8.37 19.96 5.82
CA VAL A 70 -8.15 19.01 6.90
C VAL A 70 -8.47 17.60 6.40
N PRO A 71 -7.50 16.65 6.44
CA PRO A 71 -7.74 15.26 6.07
C PRO A 71 -8.82 14.61 6.93
N LYS A 72 -9.62 13.74 6.35
CA LYS A 72 -10.63 12.94 7.06
C LYS A 72 -10.23 11.47 7.04
N TYR A 73 -10.07 10.90 8.22
CA TYR A 73 -9.72 9.50 8.40
C TYR A 73 -10.99 8.68 8.59
N TYR A 74 -11.40 7.97 7.53
CA TYR A 74 -12.57 7.11 7.57
C TYR A 74 -12.28 5.79 8.28
N GLU A 75 -13.33 5.17 8.82
CA GLU A 75 -13.23 3.86 9.45
C GLU A 75 -12.74 2.81 8.45
N THR A 76 -11.77 1.98 8.86
CA THR A 76 -11.31 0.81 8.10
C THR A 76 -11.93 -0.46 8.65
N LYS A 77 -12.31 -1.39 7.77
CA LYS A 77 -12.88 -2.67 8.16
C LYS A 77 -11.83 -3.53 8.87
N ARG A 78 -12.27 -4.24 9.92
CA ARG A 78 -11.44 -5.28 10.54
C ARG A 78 -11.18 -6.39 9.51
N ASP A 79 -9.92 -6.80 9.39
CA ASP A 79 -9.53 -7.95 8.60
C ASP A 79 -9.32 -9.16 9.52
N THR A 80 -10.03 -10.24 9.26
CA THR A 80 -9.95 -11.50 10.00
C THR A 80 -9.97 -12.69 9.06
N ARG A 81 -9.56 -12.46 7.80
CA ARG A 81 -9.52 -13.53 6.79
C ARG A 81 -8.53 -14.61 7.19
N VAL A 82 -8.89 -15.85 6.89
CA VAL A 82 -8.01 -17.01 6.91
C VAL A 82 -7.77 -17.44 5.46
N TYR A 83 -6.62 -18.02 5.20
CA TYR A 83 -6.18 -18.31 3.83
C TYR A 83 -5.90 -19.78 3.67
N GLY A 84 -6.45 -20.39 2.63
CA GLY A 84 -6.21 -21.79 2.28
C GLY A 84 -4.84 -22.03 1.65
N SER A 85 -4.25 -20.99 1.04
CA SER A 85 -2.95 -21.06 0.40
C SER A 85 -2.26 -19.70 0.30
N MET A 86 -0.94 -19.69 0.06
CA MET A 86 -0.20 -18.49 -0.28
C MET A 86 -0.77 -17.80 -1.52
N LEU A 87 -1.03 -18.59 -2.56
CA LEU A 87 -1.52 -18.08 -3.83
C LEU A 87 -2.90 -17.43 -3.71
N GLU A 88 -3.76 -17.93 -2.82
CA GLU A 88 -5.06 -17.31 -2.54
C GLU A 88 -4.88 -15.89 -1.99
N PHE A 89 -4.02 -15.71 -0.97
CA PHE A 89 -3.74 -14.38 -0.44
C PHE A 89 -3.20 -13.44 -1.51
N PHE A 90 -2.16 -13.85 -2.25
CA PHE A 90 -1.54 -12.96 -3.23
C PHE A 90 -2.47 -12.61 -4.40
N ASN A 91 -3.39 -13.50 -4.79
CA ASN A 91 -4.43 -13.17 -5.76
C ASN A 91 -5.43 -12.13 -5.22
N ILE A 92 -5.85 -12.27 -3.95
CA ILE A 92 -6.67 -11.26 -3.28
C ILE A 92 -5.94 -9.93 -3.23
N ASN A 93 -4.66 -9.95 -2.86
CA ASN A 93 -3.83 -8.75 -2.74
C ASN A 93 -3.68 -8.01 -4.09
N ILE A 94 -3.48 -8.73 -5.20
CA ILE A 94 -3.46 -8.13 -6.55
C ILE A 94 -4.80 -7.47 -6.89
N ASN A 95 -5.92 -8.09 -6.55
CA ASN A 95 -7.24 -7.49 -6.79
C ASN A 95 -7.41 -6.20 -5.97
N GLU A 96 -7.03 -6.21 -4.69
CA GLU A 96 -7.05 -5.03 -3.82
C GLU A 96 -6.14 -3.90 -4.38
N HIS A 97 -4.96 -4.23 -4.91
CA HIS A 97 -4.07 -3.26 -5.55
C HIS A 97 -4.66 -2.71 -6.85
N THR A 98 -5.31 -3.55 -7.66
CA THR A 98 -5.98 -3.13 -8.89
C THR A 98 -7.11 -2.13 -8.58
N GLU A 99 -7.92 -2.41 -7.55
CA GLU A 99 -8.95 -1.48 -7.10
C GLU A 99 -8.37 -0.13 -6.63
N THR A 100 -7.24 -0.18 -5.92
CA THR A 100 -6.54 1.03 -5.46
C THR A 100 -5.96 1.82 -6.64
N TYR A 101 -5.37 1.14 -7.61
CA TYR A 101 -4.88 1.74 -8.85
C TYR A 101 -6.00 2.50 -9.58
N GLU A 102 -7.18 1.88 -9.74
CA GLU A 102 -8.33 2.52 -10.36
C GLU A 102 -8.87 3.68 -9.50
N LEU A 103 -8.80 3.60 -8.17
CA LEU A 103 -9.17 4.71 -7.30
C LEU A 103 -8.23 5.92 -7.47
N ILE A 104 -6.92 5.70 -7.58
CA ILE A 104 -5.95 6.79 -7.85
C ILE A 104 -6.25 7.43 -9.22
N LYS A 105 -6.51 6.64 -10.26
CA LYS A 105 -6.89 7.15 -11.58
C LYS A 105 -8.17 7.99 -11.50
N SER A 106 -9.19 7.48 -10.81
CA SER A 106 -10.43 8.21 -10.60
C SER A 106 -10.23 9.53 -9.85
N ALA A 107 -9.30 9.57 -8.90
CA ALA A 107 -8.93 10.80 -8.20
C ALA A 107 -8.24 11.80 -9.12
N ILE A 108 -7.33 11.34 -10.00
CA ILE A 108 -6.69 12.16 -11.05
C ILE A 108 -7.74 12.76 -11.98
N ASP A 109 -8.66 11.94 -12.49
CA ASP A 109 -9.71 12.40 -13.40
C ASP A 109 -10.61 13.44 -12.72
N THR A 110 -10.96 13.23 -11.46
CA THR A 110 -11.76 14.18 -10.66
C THR A 110 -11.01 15.51 -10.49
N ALA A 111 -9.73 15.48 -10.11
CA ALA A 111 -8.91 16.68 -9.97
C ALA A 111 -8.76 17.45 -11.30
N THR A 112 -8.59 16.73 -12.41
CA THR A 112 -8.52 17.32 -13.77
C THR A 112 -9.82 18.04 -14.13
N VAL A 113 -10.97 17.39 -13.93
CA VAL A 113 -12.30 17.96 -14.26
C VAL A 113 -12.60 19.19 -13.41
N ASN A 114 -12.21 19.18 -12.14
CA ASN A 114 -12.44 20.30 -11.22
C ASN A 114 -11.39 21.43 -11.35
N GLY A 115 -10.35 21.24 -12.16
CA GLY A 115 -9.28 22.24 -12.33
C GLY A 115 -8.28 22.29 -11.18
N ASP A 116 -8.23 21.26 -10.32
CA ASP A 116 -7.30 21.11 -9.19
C ASP A 116 -5.92 20.63 -9.69
N LEU A 117 -5.31 21.40 -10.61
CA LEU A 117 -4.14 20.97 -11.42
C LEU A 117 -2.91 20.56 -10.60
N ASN A 118 -2.68 21.19 -9.46
CA ASN A 118 -1.55 20.83 -8.61
C ASN A 118 -1.79 19.48 -7.91
N VAL A 119 -3.03 19.23 -7.45
CA VAL A 119 -3.44 17.94 -6.87
C VAL A 119 -3.35 16.83 -7.93
N GLU A 120 -3.76 17.11 -9.17
CA GLU A 120 -3.59 16.20 -10.30
C GLU A 120 -2.12 15.79 -10.49
N ALA A 121 -1.19 16.76 -10.40
CA ALA A 121 0.25 16.49 -10.53
C ALA A 121 0.77 15.60 -9.36
N ASP A 122 0.37 15.90 -8.12
CA ASP A 122 0.72 15.11 -6.96
C ASP A 122 0.17 13.68 -7.04
N LEU A 123 -1.09 13.51 -7.46
CA LEU A 123 -1.71 12.21 -7.66
C LEU A 123 -1.05 11.39 -8.78
N LYS A 124 -0.56 12.03 -9.84
CA LYS A 124 0.23 11.36 -10.87
C LYS A 124 1.59 10.88 -10.33
N ALA A 125 2.20 11.62 -9.41
CA ALA A 125 3.41 11.18 -8.70
C ALA A 125 3.09 9.97 -7.80
N LEU A 126 2.01 10.02 -7.03
CA LEU A 126 1.52 8.90 -6.22
C LEU A 126 1.25 7.66 -7.08
N LEU A 127 0.63 7.81 -8.25
CA LEU A 127 0.37 6.68 -9.16
C LEU A 127 1.68 6.02 -9.64
N ARG A 128 2.71 6.80 -9.96
CA ARG A 128 4.03 6.26 -10.33
C ARG A 128 4.65 5.47 -9.19
N ARG A 129 4.59 6.00 -7.96
CA ARG A 129 5.06 5.31 -6.75
C ARG A 129 4.27 4.01 -6.51
N PHE A 130 2.95 4.06 -6.61
CA PHE A 130 2.08 2.89 -6.41
C PHE A 130 2.30 1.78 -7.46
N ASN A 131 2.82 2.09 -8.64
CA ASN A 131 3.22 1.07 -9.62
C ASN A 131 4.29 0.11 -9.06
N HIS A 132 5.21 0.57 -8.21
CA HIS A 132 6.20 -0.28 -7.58
C HIS A 132 5.56 -1.24 -6.56
N PHE A 133 4.51 -0.79 -5.85
CA PHE A 133 3.72 -1.68 -4.99
C PHE A 133 2.95 -2.74 -5.79
N MET A 134 2.44 -2.38 -6.97
CA MET A 134 1.86 -3.34 -7.92
C MET A 134 2.90 -4.37 -8.37
N GLU A 135 4.12 -3.93 -8.71
CA GLU A 135 5.22 -4.81 -9.09
C GLU A 135 5.57 -5.78 -7.96
N GLN A 136 5.63 -5.29 -6.71
CA GLN A 136 5.85 -6.14 -5.53
C GLN A 136 4.75 -7.20 -5.38
N ALA A 137 3.49 -6.81 -5.52
CA ALA A 137 2.36 -7.73 -5.41
C ALA A 137 2.40 -8.83 -6.50
N ILE A 138 2.71 -8.45 -7.74
CA ILE A 138 2.85 -9.38 -8.87
C ILE A 138 4.04 -10.33 -8.63
N THR A 139 5.19 -9.80 -8.20
CA THR A 139 6.37 -10.60 -7.89
C THR A 139 6.06 -11.67 -6.85
N LEU A 140 5.42 -11.32 -5.75
CA LEU A 140 5.06 -12.26 -4.69
C LEU A 140 4.06 -13.32 -5.17
N ARG A 141 3.03 -12.93 -5.95
CA ARG A 141 2.08 -13.87 -6.53
C ARG A 141 2.77 -14.88 -7.45
N ASP A 142 3.65 -14.40 -8.35
CA ASP A 142 4.36 -15.25 -9.30
C ASP A 142 5.32 -16.21 -8.58
N LYS A 143 6.02 -15.74 -7.55
CA LYS A 143 6.86 -16.60 -6.70
C LYS A 143 6.02 -17.62 -5.94
N ALA A 144 4.91 -17.24 -5.33
CA ALA A 144 4.00 -18.18 -4.67
C ALA A 144 3.47 -19.25 -5.62
N GLN A 145 3.19 -18.88 -6.88
CA GLN A 145 2.77 -19.85 -7.91
C GLN A 145 3.89 -20.82 -8.28
N ILE A 146 5.14 -20.35 -8.40
CA ILE A 146 6.30 -21.19 -8.75
C ILE A 146 6.66 -22.16 -7.62
N TYR A 147 6.74 -21.69 -6.40
CA TYR A 147 7.09 -22.53 -5.24
C TYR A 147 5.96 -23.49 -4.88
N GLY A 148 4.70 -23.03 -4.95
CA GLY A 148 3.53 -23.78 -4.54
C GLY A 148 3.50 -24.09 -3.05
N GLU A 149 2.48 -24.82 -2.62
CA GLU A 149 2.25 -25.09 -1.20
C GLU A 149 3.28 -26.08 -0.62
N ASP A 150 3.87 -26.94 -1.44
CA ASP A 150 4.83 -27.96 -1.00
C ASP A 150 6.22 -27.38 -0.68
N HIS A 151 6.50 -26.15 -1.12
CA HIS A 151 7.81 -25.50 -0.93
C HIS A 151 7.73 -24.21 -0.12
N LYS A 152 6.76 -24.09 0.79
CA LYS A 152 6.59 -22.90 1.64
C LYS A 152 7.85 -22.48 2.38
N ALA A 153 8.60 -23.45 2.91
CA ALA A 153 9.85 -23.17 3.64
C ALA A 153 10.93 -22.54 2.72
N LEU A 154 10.98 -22.91 1.44
CA LEU A 154 11.88 -22.28 0.48
C LEU A 154 11.39 -20.87 0.11
N PHE A 155 10.08 -20.69 -0.05
CA PHE A 155 9.49 -19.38 -0.28
C PHE A 155 9.82 -18.42 0.87
N ASP A 156 9.64 -18.85 2.12
CA ASP A 156 10.03 -18.07 3.30
C ASP A 156 11.54 -17.76 3.29
N GLY A 157 12.38 -18.79 3.07
CA GLY A 157 13.84 -18.65 3.12
C GLY A 157 14.44 -17.73 2.03
N PHE A 158 13.71 -17.44 0.95
CA PHE A 158 14.13 -16.54 -0.13
C PHE A 158 13.36 -15.21 -0.15
N ALA A 159 12.65 -14.87 0.91
CA ALA A 159 11.77 -13.71 0.98
C ALA A 159 12.46 -12.38 0.65
N ASP A 160 13.69 -12.18 1.11
CA ASP A 160 14.53 -11.00 0.82
C ASP A 160 14.84 -10.84 -0.68
N GLN A 161 14.97 -11.94 -1.42
CA GLN A 161 15.22 -11.91 -2.87
C GLN A 161 13.98 -11.56 -3.69
N PHE A 162 12.80 -11.55 -3.07
CA PHE A 162 11.54 -11.17 -3.70
C PHE A 162 11.17 -9.72 -3.43
N TYR A 163 11.95 -9.03 -2.58
CA TYR A 163 11.70 -7.66 -2.19
C TYR A 163 12.19 -6.69 -3.26
N VAL A 164 11.31 -5.83 -3.76
CA VAL A 164 11.59 -4.87 -4.84
C VAL A 164 11.32 -3.40 -4.46
N LEU A 165 10.95 -3.14 -3.19
CA LEU A 165 10.54 -1.81 -2.73
C LEU A 165 11.64 -1.04 -1.97
N GLN A 166 12.92 -1.42 -2.08
CA GLN A 166 13.98 -0.79 -1.29
C GLN A 166 14.04 0.74 -1.51
N GLN A 167 13.91 1.19 -2.76
CA GLN A 167 13.92 2.63 -3.05
C GLN A 167 12.70 3.36 -2.44
N GLU A 168 11.50 2.76 -2.52
CA GLU A 168 10.31 3.34 -1.91
C GLU A 168 10.40 3.36 -0.39
N TYR A 169 10.99 2.30 0.20
CA TYR A 169 11.25 2.25 1.64
C TYR A 169 12.17 3.39 2.07
N ASP A 170 13.30 3.57 1.39
CA ASP A 170 14.26 4.62 1.70
C ASP A 170 13.61 6.01 1.55
N ASP A 171 12.94 6.27 0.43
CA ASP A 171 12.28 7.56 0.14
C ASP A 171 11.19 7.90 1.16
N LEU A 172 10.34 6.93 1.54
CA LEU A 172 9.23 7.16 2.47
C LEU A 172 9.67 7.28 3.94
N THR A 173 10.76 6.60 4.33
CA THR A 173 11.24 6.62 5.71
C THR A 173 12.25 7.73 5.98
N ASP A 174 12.92 8.29 4.98
CA ASP A 174 13.84 9.41 5.14
C ASP A 174 13.10 10.74 5.34
N ASP A 175 11.96 10.94 4.68
CA ASP A 175 11.08 12.09 4.91
C ASP A 175 10.63 12.19 6.39
N ASP A 176 10.35 11.05 7.05
CA ASP A 176 9.99 11.01 8.47
C ASP A 176 11.13 11.42 9.43
N LYS A 177 12.38 11.37 9.00
CA LYS A 177 13.54 11.71 9.86
C LYS A 177 13.81 13.22 9.88
N GLU A 178 13.53 13.93 8.80
CA GLU A 178 13.74 15.38 8.72
C GLU A 178 12.74 16.15 9.61
N ASP A 179 11.53 15.62 9.81
CA ASP A 179 10.49 16.24 10.67
C ASP A 179 10.72 16.05 12.18
N ASN A 180 11.64 15.18 12.60
CA ASN A 180 11.91 14.91 14.03
C ASN A 180 13.16 15.62 14.58
N ASP A 181 13.90 16.37 13.79
CA ASP A 181 15.16 17.05 14.19
C ASP A 181 14.97 18.58 14.44
N ASP A 182 13.73 19.12 14.43
CA ASP A 182 13.36 20.49 14.80
C ASP A 182 12.58 20.53 16.13
#